data_52594380750976bd57961df13e847ba8
#
_entry.id   52594380750976bd57961df13e847ba8
#
_cell.length_a   1.000
_cell.length_b   1.000
_cell.length_c   1.000
_cell.angle_alpha   90.00
_cell.angle_beta   90.00
_cell.angle_gamma   90.00
#
_symmetry.space_group_name_H-M   'P 1'
#
loop_
_entity.id
_entity.type
_entity.pdbx_description
1 polymer ?
#
loop_
_entity_poly.entity_id
_entity_poly.type
_entity_poly.pdbx_seq_one_letter_code
_entity_poly.pdbx_strand_id
1 'polypeptide(L)'
;MKVSLSVARGGQPRISNVTPDVTPVGWRARRRARRRLAEQDYLGARLAELTQIRELVATARKVVEAGWVKDAWFVSHDAQGKPRAVDFMAAKRMGNIPVDRACLVGAILHAGGGVASADTQLVQRTFDLTWHTIHRKPQDPVHWCPAPPIRAQQLRDLVQWNDRADRTAADVEALLHLVEQAAVREVDNGRSRLAAFTGRE
;
A
#
# COMPACT_ATOMS: atom_id res chain seq x y z
N MET A 1 -22.34 -81.58 -23.10
CA MET A 1 -22.63 -80.22 -23.52
C MET A 1 -21.45 -79.35 -23.17
N LYS A 2 -20.64 -78.95 -24.17
CA LYS A 2 -19.52 -78.04 -24.00
C LYS A 2 -19.93 -76.65 -24.57
N VAL A 3 -19.99 -75.64 -23.71
CA VAL A 3 -20.26 -74.25 -24.12
C VAL A 3 -18.95 -73.54 -24.33
N SER A 4 -18.65 -73.23 -25.60
CA SER A 4 -17.48 -72.40 -25.97
C SER A 4 -17.83 -70.93 -25.82
N LEU A 5 -17.15 -70.23 -24.94
CA LEU A 5 -17.20 -68.78 -24.81
C LEU A 5 -16.21 -68.15 -25.77
N SER A 6 -16.70 -67.45 -26.78
CA SER A 6 -15.92 -66.64 -27.71
C SER A 6 -15.64 -65.26 -27.06
N VAL A 7 -14.37 -64.96 -26.79
CA VAL A 7 -13.94 -63.69 -26.26
C VAL A 7 -13.77 -62.70 -27.43
N ALA A 8 -14.67 -61.71 -27.52
CA ALA A 8 -14.54 -60.60 -28.46
C ALA A 8 -13.39 -59.68 -28.02
N ARG A 9 -12.37 -59.51 -28.89
CA ARG A 9 -11.30 -58.56 -28.70
C ARG A 9 -11.85 -57.10 -28.80
N GLY A 10 -11.92 -56.44 -27.66
CA GLY A 10 -12.25 -55.05 -27.56
C GLY A 10 -11.17 -54.16 -28.23
N GLY A 11 -11.57 -53.48 -29.30
CA GLY A 11 -10.75 -52.44 -29.90
C GLY A 11 -10.56 -51.30 -28.90
N GLN A 12 -9.33 -51.01 -28.55
CA GLN A 12 -9.02 -49.80 -27.79
C GLN A 12 -9.30 -48.55 -28.64
N PRO A 13 -9.98 -47.53 -28.10
CA PRO A 13 -10.17 -46.27 -28.80
C PRO A 13 -8.79 -45.63 -28.97
N ARG A 14 -8.41 -45.37 -30.21
CA ARG A 14 -7.25 -44.53 -30.54
C ARG A 14 -7.55 -43.11 -30.01
N ILE A 15 -6.90 -42.77 -28.90
CA ILE A 15 -6.82 -41.38 -28.44
C ILE A 15 -5.97 -40.66 -29.47
N SER A 16 -6.60 -39.95 -30.37
CA SER A 16 -5.91 -39.00 -31.26
C SER A 16 -5.33 -37.91 -30.35
N ASN A 17 -4.01 -37.98 -30.08
CA ASN A 17 -3.28 -36.87 -29.48
C ASN A 17 -3.31 -35.72 -30.50
N VAL A 18 -4.37 -34.88 -30.40
CA VAL A 18 -4.36 -33.56 -31.02
C VAL A 18 -3.36 -32.73 -30.22
N THR A 19 -2.09 -32.80 -30.65
CA THR A 19 -1.10 -31.80 -30.23
C THR A 19 -1.63 -30.47 -30.70
N PRO A 20 -1.89 -29.52 -29.78
CA PRO A 20 -2.29 -28.19 -30.21
C PRO A 20 -1.16 -27.65 -31.09
N ASP A 21 -1.55 -27.21 -32.27
CA ASP A 21 -0.64 -26.59 -33.25
C ASP A 21 -0.08 -25.31 -32.65
N VAL A 22 0.99 -25.44 -31.86
CA VAL A 22 1.68 -24.31 -31.24
C VAL A 22 2.51 -23.67 -32.34
N THR A 23 1.86 -22.81 -33.12
CA THR A 23 2.54 -21.92 -34.06
C THR A 23 3.75 -21.31 -33.37
N PRO A 24 4.97 -21.47 -33.87
CA PRO A 24 6.16 -20.94 -33.19
C PRO A 24 6.10 -19.44 -33.13
N VAL A 25 5.60 -18.91 -32.00
CA VAL A 25 5.53 -17.48 -31.75
C VAL A 25 6.93 -16.92 -31.79
N GLY A 26 7.25 -16.08 -32.77
CA GLY A 26 8.57 -15.53 -32.99
C GLY A 26 9.12 -14.84 -31.72
N TRP A 27 10.44 -14.83 -31.52
CA TRP A 27 11.12 -14.25 -30.36
C TRP A 27 10.62 -12.85 -29.96
N ARG A 28 10.32 -12.00 -30.95
CA ARG A 28 9.77 -10.63 -30.71
C ARG A 28 8.36 -10.66 -30.08
N ALA A 29 7.53 -11.62 -30.47
CA ALA A 29 6.20 -11.77 -29.91
C ALA A 29 6.26 -12.29 -28.46
N ARG A 30 7.12 -13.26 -28.17
CA ARG A 30 7.36 -13.75 -26.79
C ARG A 30 7.89 -12.63 -25.89
N ARG A 31 8.80 -11.80 -26.37
CA ARG A 31 9.33 -10.65 -25.61
C ARG A 31 8.24 -9.62 -25.33
N ARG A 32 7.36 -9.33 -26.29
CA ARG A 32 6.21 -8.44 -26.10
C ARG A 32 5.23 -9.01 -25.07
N ALA A 33 4.87 -10.28 -25.16
CA ALA A 33 3.98 -10.94 -24.21
C ALA A 33 4.55 -10.90 -22.78
N ARG A 34 5.85 -11.20 -22.59
CA ARG A 34 6.48 -11.09 -21.27
C ARG A 34 6.46 -9.65 -20.70
N ARG A 35 6.69 -8.65 -21.54
CA ARG A 35 6.61 -7.24 -21.09
C ARG A 35 5.20 -6.87 -20.68
N ARG A 36 4.18 -7.29 -21.44
CA ARG A 36 2.77 -7.06 -21.09
C ARG A 36 2.41 -7.71 -19.75
N LEU A 37 2.78 -8.96 -19.55
CA LEU A 37 2.52 -9.66 -18.30
C LEU A 37 3.19 -8.95 -17.12
N ALA A 38 4.46 -8.58 -17.24
CA ALA A 38 5.18 -7.85 -16.20
C ALA A 38 4.54 -6.49 -15.88
N GLU A 39 3.98 -5.80 -16.87
CA GLU A 39 3.28 -4.53 -16.68
C GLU A 39 1.92 -4.74 -15.98
N GLN A 40 1.19 -5.80 -16.31
CA GLN A 40 -0.06 -6.18 -15.62
C GLN A 40 0.21 -6.54 -14.17
N ASP A 41 1.23 -7.35 -13.91
CA ASP A 41 1.65 -7.73 -12.54
C ASP A 41 2.03 -6.49 -11.73
N TYR A 42 2.80 -5.57 -12.32
CA TYR A 42 3.18 -4.31 -11.70
C TYR A 42 1.95 -3.44 -11.34
N LEU A 43 1.01 -3.28 -12.28
CA LEU A 43 -0.21 -2.52 -12.03
C LEU A 43 -1.08 -3.19 -10.97
N GLY A 44 -1.22 -4.51 -10.99
CA GLY A 44 -1.93 -5.27 -9.97
C GLY A 44 -1.34 -5.10 -8.57
N ALA A 45 -0.02 -5.25 -8.44
CA ALA A 45 0.70 -5.03 -7.19
C ALA A 45 0.54 -3.58 -6.67
N ARG A 46 0.58 -2.61 -7.60
CA ARG A 46 0.38 -1.21 -7.27
C ARG A 46 -1.02 -0.91 -6.75
N LEU A 47 -2.06 -1.49 -7.35
CA LEU A 47 -3.44 -1.35 -6.88
C LEU A 47 -3.64 -1.96 -5.49
N ALA A 48 -3.05 -3.13 -5.23
CA ALA A 48 -3.09 -3.77 -3.92
C ALA A 48 -2.43 -2.87 -2.85
N GLU A 49 -1.26 -2.31 -3.15
CA GLU A 49 -0.55 -1.39 -2.25
C GLU A 49 -1.36 -0.12 -1.96
N LEU A 50 -1.97 0.51 -2.96
CA LEU A 50 -2.82 1.69 -2.76
C LEU A 50 -4.04 1.39 -1.88
N THR A 51 -4.60 0.18 -1.98
CA THR A 51 -5.65 -0.28 -1.08
C THR A 51 -5.15 -0.38 0.36
N GLN A 52 -3.96 -0.94 0.57
CA GLN A 52 -3.33 -1.00 1.90
C GLN A 52 -3.01 0.40 2.45
N ILE A 53 -2.53 1.34 1.62
CA ILE A 53 -2.33 2.74 2.02
C ILE A 53 -3.65 3.34 2.52
N ARG A 54 -4.77 3.14 1.80
CA ARG A 54 -6.09 3.61 2.22
C ARG A 54 -6.49 3.07 3.59
N GLU A 55 -6.33 1.78 3.81
CA GLU A 55 -6.64 1.12 5.09
C GLU A 55 -5.76 1.64 6.23
N LEU A 56 -4.47 1.84 5.97
CA LEU A 56 -3.52 2.41 6.92
C LEU A 56 -3.93 3.82 7.30
N VAL A 57 -4.27 4.68 6.33
CA VAL A 57 -4.71 6.07 6.57
C VAL A 57 -6.02 6.10 7.37
N ALA A 58 -6.99 5.23 7.05
CA ALA A 58 -8.23 5.11 7.81
C ALA A 58 -7.97 4.70 9.27
N THR A 59 -6.98 3.82 9.50
CA THR A 59 -6.55 3.44 10.85
C THR A 59 -5.83 4.59 11.55
N ALA A 60 -4.94 5.30 10.86
CA ALA A 60 -4.25 6.48 11.41
C ALA A 60 -5.23 7.58 11.84
N ARG A 61 -6.32 7.79 11.07
CA ARG A 61 -7.38 8.73 11.44
C ARG A 61 -8.04 8.36 12.77
N LYS A 62 -8.35 7.08 13.00
CA LYS A 62 -8.91 6.61 14.28
C LYS A 62 -7.95 6.85 15.46
N VAL A 63 -6.64 6.76 15.23
CA VAL A 63 -5.63 7.08 16.26
C VAL A 63 -5.67 8.57 16.60
N VAL A 64 -5.81 9.46 15.61
CA VAL A 64 -5.93 10.91 15.83
C VAL A 64 -7.27 11.26 16.52
N GLU A 65 -8.37 10.63 16.10
CA GLU A 65 -9.70 10.77 16.74
C GLU A 65 -9.67 10.36 18.22
N ALA A 66 -8.92 9.31 18.58
CA ALA A 66 -8.74 8.88 19.96
C ALA A 66 -7.90 9.87 20.78
N GLY A 67 -6.96 10.57 20.16
CA GLY A 67 -6.16 11.61 20.78
C GLY A 67 -5.01 12.11 19.91
N TRP A 68 -5.00 13.44 19.72
CA TRP A 68 -3.96 14.12 18.97
C TRP A 68 -2.97 14.87 19.87
N VAL A 69 -1.72 15.07 19.39
CA VAL A 69 -0.67 15.79 20.11
C VAL A 69 0.20 16.62 19.18
N LYS A 70 0.73 17.74 19.69
CA LYS A 70 1.82 18.54 19.08
C LYS A 70 3.14 18.26 19.80
N ASP A 71 4.23 18.60 19.14
CA ASP A 71 5.60 18.62 19.71
C ASP A 71 6.08 17.26 20.25
N ALA A 72 5.35 16.18 19.93
CA ALA A 72 5.72 14.81 20.26
C ALA A 72 5.19 13.85 19.18
N TRP A 73 5.85 12.72 19.01
CA TRP A 73 5.34 11.70 18.08
C TRP A 73 4.20 10.91 18.70
N PHE A 74 4.36 10.58 19.99
CA PHE A 74 3.38 9.84 20.77
C PHE A 74 3.27 10.39 22.18
N VAL A 75 2.15 10.14 22.80
CA VAL A 75 2.00 10.20 24.26
C VAL A 75 1.61 8.83 24.75
N SER A 76 2.31 8.36 25.74
CA SER A 76 2.07 7.10 26.46
C SER A 76 1.99 7.39 27.96
N HIS A 77 1.48 6.45 28.75
CA HIS A 77 1.51 6.55 30.22
C HIS A 77 2.67 5.71 30.78
N ASP A 78 3.33 6.24 31.80
CA ASP A 78 4.31 5.49 32.59
C ASP A 78 3.61 4.48 33.53
N ALA A 79 4.41 3.72 34.29
CA ALA A 79 3.92 2.73 35.25
C ALA A 79 3.04 3.34 36.36
N GLN A 80 3.11 4.66 36.56
CA GLN A 80 2.32 5.42 37.53
C GLN A 80 1.09 6.09 36.90
N GLY A 81 0.82 5.84 35.60
CA GLY A 81 -0.28 6.42 34.87
C GLY A 81 -0.07 7.89 34.46
N LYS A 82 1.15 8.43 34.56
CA LYS A 82 1.46 9.81 34.17
C LYS A 82 1.75 9.88 32.66
N PRO A 83 1.15 10.83 31.94
CA PRO A 83 1.39 10.99 30.50
C PRO A 83 2.84 11.41 30.24
N ARG A 84 3.48 10.73 29.28
CA ARG A 84 4.85 10.97 28.86
C ARG A 84 4.91 11.16 27.35
N ALA A 85 5.47 12.28 26.93
CA ALA A 85 5.80 12.52 25.53
C ALA A 85 6.97 11.61 25.10
N VAL A 86 6.83 10.98 23.93
CA VAL A 86 7.78 10.03 23.38
C VAL A 86 8.15 10.48 21.97
N ASP A 87 9.43 10.76 21.75
CA ASP A 87 9.98 11.02 20.41
C ASP A 87 10.27 9.71 19.65
N PHE A 88 10.64 9.84 18.38
CA PHE A 88 10.96 8.69 17.52
C PHE A 88 12.07 7.79 18.11
N MET A 89 13.14 8.40 18.62
CA MET A 89 14.28 7.64 19.11
C MET A 89 13.96 6.91 20.42
N ALA A 90 13.16 7.52 21.27
CA ALA A 90 12.67 6.88 22.49
C ALA A 90 11.70 5.74 22.14
N ALA A 91 10.74 5.95 21.22
CA ALA A 91 9.82 4.92 20.76
C ALA A 91 10.55 3.73 20.12
N LYS A 92 11.60 3.99 19.32
CA LYS A 92 12.43 2.94 18.69
C LYS A 92 13.15 2.08 19.73
N ARG A 93 13.60 2.67 20.83
CA ARG A 93 14.26 1.94 21.93
C ARG A 93 13.28 1.15 22.81
N MET A 94 12.07 1.69 22.97
CA MET A 94 11.04 1.09 23.84
C MET A 94 10.29 -0.07 23.18
N GLY A 95 10.38 -0.19 21.86
CA GLY A 95 9.66 -1.22 21.11
C GLY A 95 8.16 -0.93 21.02
N ASN A 96 7.33 -1.92 21.34
CA ASN A 96 5.87 -1.76 21.31
C ASN A 96 5.41 -1.05 22.59
N ILE A 97 5.02 0.22 22.47
CA ILE A 97 4.49 1.05 23.55
C ILE A 97 3.00 1.27 23.38
N PRO A 98 2.21 1.30 24.46
CA PRO A 98 0.84 1.78 24.40
C PRO A 98 0.84 3.24 23.92
N VAL A 99 0.00 3.55 22.95
CA VAL A 99 -0.13 4.89 22.38
C VAL A 99 -1.51 5.44 22.73
N ASP A 100 -1.53 6.49 23.55
CA ASP A 100 -2.79 7.16 23.94
C ASP A 100 -3.12 8.31 23.00
N ARG A 101 -2.08 9.02 22.53
CA ARG A 101 -2.19 10.11 21.57
C ARG A 101 -1.02 10.08 20.60
N ALA A 102 -1.25 10.56 19.38
CA ALA A 102 -0.20 10.63 18.37
C ALA A 102 -0.31 11.93 17.54
N CYS A 103 0.83 12.43 17.07
CA CYS A 103 0.87 13.43 16.00
C CYS A 103 0.54 12.75 14.66
N LEU A 104 0.41 13.52 13.57
CA LEU A 104 0.15 13.00 12.21
C LEU A 104 1.12 11.86 11.84
N VAL A 105 2.43 12.10 11.99
CA VAL A 105 3.47 11.12 11.65
C VAL A 105 3.40 9.90 12.57
N GLY A 106 3.21 10.13 13.86
CA GLY A 106 3.05 9.06 14.84
C GLY A 106 1.84 8.19 14.58
N ALA A 107 0.70 8.79 14.20
CA ALA A 107 -0.52 8.06 13.87
C ALA A 107 -0.34 7.13 12.66
N ILE A 108 0.34 7.61 11.60
CA ILE A 108 0.67 6.80 10.41
C ILE A 108 1.61 5.65 10.79
N LEU A 109 2.63 5.91 11.59
CA LEU A 109 3.55 4.87 12.09
C LEU A 109 2.82 3.83 12.94
N HIS A 110 1.99 4.28 13.87
CA HIS A 110 1.24 3.37 14.75
C HIS A 110 0.30 2.47 13.93
N ALA A 111 -0.42 3.05 12.97
CA ALA A 111 -1.30 2.32 12.05
C ALA A 111 -0.53 1.32 11.17
N GLY A 112 0.72 1.62 10.83
CA GLY A 112 1.61 0.75 10.04
C GLY A 112 2.28 -0.39 10.82
N GLY A 113 2.03 -0.50 12.13
CA GLY A 113 2.66 -1.52 13.00
C GLY A 113 3.72 -0.97 13.94
N GLY A 114 3.69 0.33 14.22
CA GLY A 114 4.59 1.01 15.15
C GLY A 114 5.88 1.51 14.50
N VAL A 115 6.80 1.97 15.33
CA VAL A 115 8.06 2.62 14.86
C VAL A 115 8.95 1.67 14.06
N ALA A 116 8.87 0.36 14.31
CA ALA A 116 9.61 -0.64 13.55
C ALA A 116 9.19 -0.70 12.07
N SER A 117 7.98 -0.24 11.75
CA SER A 117 7.48 -0.19 10.37
C SER A 117 7.94 1.04 9.57
N ALA A 118 8.67 1.97 10.19
CA ALA A 118 9.06 3.25 9.58
C ALA A 118 9.76 3.10 8.22
N ASP A 119 10.56 2.03 8.07
CA ASP A 119 11.31 1.76 6.86
C ASP A 119 10.57 0.85 5.86
N THR A 120 9.33 0.43 6.17
CA THR A 120 8.53 -0.37 5.23
C THR A 120 8.05 0.49 4.07
N GLN A 121 7.98 -0.13 2.88
CA GLN A 121 7.52 0.55 1.67
C GLN A 121 6.11 1.15 1.84
N LEU A 122 5.21 0.43 2.51
CA LEU A 122 3.84 0.86 2.77
C LEU A 122 3.79 2.18 3.54
N VAL A 123 4.49 2.26 4.67
CA VAL A 123 4.54 3.47 5.52
C VAL A 123 5.22 4.61 4.78
N GLN A 124 6.34 4.34 4.12
CA GLN A 124 7.09 5.34 3.36
C GLN A 124 6.25 5.96 2.24
N ARG A 125 5.50 5.15 1.50
CA ARG A 125 4.60 5.65 0.45
C ARG A 125 3.35 6.34 1.00
N THR A 126 2.91 5.97 2.19
CA THR A 126 1.86 6.73 2.88
C THR A 126 2.34 8.13 3.23
N PHE A 127 3.58 8.30 3.67
CA PHE A 127 4.18 9.62 3.86
C PHE A 127 4.32 10.40 2.55
N ASP A 128 4.78 9.76 1.47
CA ASP A 128 4.88 10.39 0.14
C ASP A 128 3.50 10.96 -0.28
N LEU A 129 2.42 10.18 -0.13
CA LEU A 129 1.06 10.61 -0.48
C LEU A 129 0.54 11.72 0.44
N THR A 130 0.82 11.63 1.75
CA THR A 130 0.43 12.63 2.73
C THR A 130 1.11 13.97 2.43
N TRP A 131 2.41 13.95 2.18
CA TRP A 131 3.16 15.15 1.82
C TRP A 131 2.65 15.75 0.50
N HIS A 132 2.39 14.91 -0.51
CA HIS A 132 1.80 15.34 -1.79
C HIS A 132 0.46 16.05 -1.56
N THR A 133 -0.41 15.50 -0.73
CA THR A 133 -1.74 16.07 -0.43
C THR A 133 -1.66 17.45 0.19
N ILE A 134 -0.62 17.74 0.99
CA ILE A 134 -0.41 19.07 1.61
C ILE A 134 0.16 20.07 0.60
N HIS A 135 1.12 19.66 -0.24
CA HIS A 135 2.00 20.58 -0.96
C HIS A 135 1.75 20.63 -2.47
N ARG A 136 0.87 19.78 -3.01
CA ARG A 136 0.61 19.67 -4.45
C ARG A 136 -0.87 19.78 -4.75
N LYS A 137 -1.19 20.04 -6.02
CA LYS A 137 -2.57 20.01 -6.49
C LYS A 137 -3.04 18.56 -6.66
N PRO A 138 -4.34 18.28 -6.46
CA PRO A 138 -4.88 16.92 -6.57
C PRO A 138 -4.67 16.24 -7.92
N GLN A 139 -4.47 17.00 -9.00
CA GLN A 139 -4.22 16.50 -10.36
C GLN A 139 -2.75 16.27 -10.68
N ASP A 140 -1.83 16.78 -9.85
CA ASP A 140 -0.40 16.59 -10.06
C ASP A 140 -0.05 15.10 -9.82
N PRO A 141 0.90 14.53 -10.57
CA PRO A 141 1.33 13.16 -10.32
C PRO A 141 2.04 13.04 -8.97
N VAL A 142 1.68 11.99 -8.21
CA VAL A 142 2.35 11.70 -6.95
C VAL A 142 3.79 11.25 -7.21
N HIS A 143 4.75 11.93 -6.58
CA HIS A 143 6.15 11.56 -6.66
C HIS A 143 6.48 10.48 -5.63
N TRP A 144 6.42 9.23 -6.06
CA TRP A 144 6.66 8.07 -5.22
C TRP A 144 8.15 7.78 -5.04
N CYS A 145 8.51 7.40 -3.82
CA CYS A 145 9.87 6.97 -3.48
C CYS A 145 10.95 7.99 -3.86
N PRO A 146 10.86 9.24 -3.40
CA PRO A 146 11.93 10.20 -3.62
C PRO A 146 13.26 9.74 -3.01
N ALA A 147 14.36 10.33 -3.44
CA ALA A 147 15.67 10.05 -2.87
C ALA A 147 15.68 10.27 -1.34
N PRO A 148 16.45 9.49 -0.56
CA PRO A 148 16.42 9.53 0.90
C PRO A 148 16.55 10.95 1.51
N PRO A 149 17.39 11.87 1.02
CA PRO A 149 17.44 13.23 1.55
C PRO A 149 16.14 14.02 1.35
N ILE A 150 15.47 13.83 0.20
CA ILE A 150 14.19 14.47 -0.11
C ILE A 150 13.11 13.94 0.83
N ARG A 151 13.05 12.62 1.01
CA ARG A 151 12.08 11.99 1.92
C ARG A 151 12.29 12.43 3.36
N ALA A 152 13.54 12.54 3.82
CA ALA A 152 13.84 13.07 5.15
C ALA A 152 13.37 14.53 5.30
N GLN A 153 13.46 15.35 4.24
CA GLN A 153 12.90 16.70 4.24
C GLN A 153 11.37 16.66 4.28
N GLN A 154 10.74 15.85 3.44
CA GLN A 154 9.28 15.68 3.43
C GLN A 154 8.74 15.26 4.80
N LEU A 155 9.42 14.35 5.50
CA LEU A 155 9.03 13.95 6.85
C LEU A 155 9.12 15.12 7.84
N ARG A 156 10.18 15.94 7.77
CA ARG A 156 10.28 17.17 8.56
C ARG A 156 9.15 18.15 8.26
N ASP A 157 8.80 18.32 7.00
CA ASP A 157 7.69 19.19 6.57
C ASP A 157 6.35 18.71 7.17
N LEU A 158 6.10 17.37 7.22
CA LEU A 158 4.90 16.80 7.86
C LEU A 158 4.87 17.07 9.36
N VAL A 159 6.00 16.93 10.07
CA VAL A 159 6.10 17.25 11.49
C VAL A 159 5.85 18.74 11.71
N GLN A 160 6.52 19.62 10.96
CA GLN A 160 6.32 21.07 11.06
C GLN A 160 4.87 21.48 10.74
N TRP A 161 4.23 20.83 9.76
CA TRP A 161 2.83 21.08 9.44
C TRP A 161 1.91 20.72 10.61
N ASN A 162 2.15 19.58 11.29
CA ASN A 162 1.41 19.14 12.47
C ASN A 162 1.58 20.09 13.65
N ASP A 163 2.81 20.58 13.87
CA ASP A 163 3.19 21.33 15.09
C ASP A 163 2.93 22.85 14.99
N ARG A 164 2.39 23.32 13.85
CA ARG A 164 1.99 24.73 13.71
C ARG A 164 1.05 25.15 14.82
N ALA A 165 1.23 26.39 15.34
CA ALA A 165 0.46 26.90 16.45
C ALA A 165 -1.06 26.91 16.19
N ASP A 166 -1.47 27.21 14.96
CA ASP A 166 -2.86 27.28 14.49
C ASP A 166 -3.49 25.91 14.17
N ARG A 167 -2.71 24.81 14.21
CA ARG A 167 -3.19 23.48 13.85
C ARG A 167 -4.07 22.88 14.96
N THR A 168 -5.11 22.15 14.57
CA THR A 168 -6.05 21.45 15.45
C THR A 168 -6.14 19.96 15.09
N ALA A 169 -6.70 19.14 15.97
CA ALA A 169 -7.00 17.73 15.68
C ALA A 169 -7.90 17.61 14.44
N ALA A 170 -8.92 18.45 14.32
CA ALA A 170 -9.83 18.46 13.17
C ALA A 170 -9.12 18.72 11.84
N ASP A 171 -8.07 19.55 11.82
CA ASP A 171 -7.27 19.78 10.61
C ASP A 171 -6.49 18.52 10.20
N VAL A 172 -5.98 17.76 11.19
CA VAL A 172 -5.24 16.51 10.94
C VAL A 172 -6.19 15.42 10.46
N GLU A 173 -7.36 15.31 11.04
CA GLU A 173 -8.42 14.38 10.59
C GLU A 173 -8.87 14.70 9.17
N ALA A 174 -9.12 15.99 8.87
CA ALA A 174 -9.49 16.47 7.54
C ALA A 174 -8.38 16.16 6.52
N LEU A 175 -7.11 16.37 6.87
CA LEU A 175 -5.98 15.99 6.01
C LEU A 175 -5.97 14.48 5.75
N LEU A 176 -6.08 13.64 6.78
CA LEU A 176 -6.08 12.19 6.59
C LEU A 176 -7.25 11.74 5.71
N HIS A 177 -8.42 12.38 5.82
CA HIS A 177 -9.53 12.13 4.90
C HIS A 177 -9.18 12.50 3.46
N LEU A 178 -8.52 13.64 3.22
CA LEU A 178 -8.04 14.03 1.89
C LEU A 178 -6.99 13.06 1.34
N VAL A 179 -6.11 12.53 2.17
CA VAL A 179 -5.12 11.49 1.79
C VAL A 179 -5.83 10.19 1.40
N GLU A 180 -6.85 9.78 2.14
CA GLU A 180 -7.69 8.63 1.80
C GLU A 180 -8.36 8.81 0.42
N GLN A 181 -8.94 9.98 0.17
CA GLN A 181 -9.51 10.33 -1.15
C GLN A 181 -8.44 10.33 -2.26
N ALA A 182 -7.23 10.80 -1.97
CA ALA A 182 -6.12 10.76 -2.93
C ALA A 182 -5.74 9.32 -3.27
N ALA A 183 -5.69 8.42 -2.28
CA ALA A 183 -5.46 7.00 -2.51
C ALA A 183 -6.55 6.36 -3.40
N VAL A 184 -7.82 6.71 -3.18
CA VAL A 184 -8.94 6.25 -4.03
C VAL A 184 -8.76 6.71 -5.47
N ARG A 185 -8.44 8.00 -5.69
CA ARG A 185 -8.19 8.53 -7.04
C ARG A 185 -7.05 7.79 -7.75
N GLU A 186 -5.96 7.49 -7.02
CA GLU A 186 -4.84 6.73 -7.58
C GLU A 186 -5.24 5.27 -7.92
N VAL A 187 -6.12 4.64 -7.13
CA VAL A 187 -6.69 3.32 -7.45
C VAL A 187 -7.51 3.39 -8.74
N ASP A 188 -8.39 4.38 -8.89
CA ASP A 188 -9.24 4.53 -10.07
C ASP A 188 -8.43 4.82 -11.34
N ASN A 189 -7.39 5.66 -11.23
CA ASN A 189 -6.43 5.91 -12.29
C ASN A 189 -5.69 4.61 -12.68
N GLY A 190 -5.27 3.82 -11.72
CA GLY A 190 -4.59 2.55 -11.95
C GLY A 190 -5.51 1.51 -12.60
N ARG A 191 -6.76 1.41 -12.16
CA ARG A 191 -7.78 0.53 -12.77
C ARG A 191 -8.07 0.91 -14.22
N SER A 192 -8.20 2.21 -14.50
CA SER A 192 -8.42 2.71 -15.86
C SER A 192 -7.25 2.37 -16.79
N ARG A 193 -6.01 2.48 -16.30
CA ARG A 193 -4.81 2.05 -17.05
C ARG A 193 -4.81 0.55 -17.30
N LEU A 194 -5.13 -0.26 -16.30
CA LEU A 194 -5.20 -1.71 -16.43
C LEU A 194 -6.28 -2.13 -17.45
N ALA A 195 -7.47 -1.53 -17.40
CA ALA A 195 -8.55 -1.79 -18.35
C ALA A 195 -8.17 -1.39 -19.79
N ALA A 196 -7.53 -0.23 -19.99
CA ALA A 196 -7.03 0.21 -21.29
C ALA A 196 -5.92 -0.72 -21.84
N PHE A 197 -5.21 -1.40 -20.96
CA PHE A 197 -4.16 -2.34 -21.32
C PHE A 197 -4.73 -3.70 -21.76
N THR A 198 -5.76 -4.21 -21.08
CA THR A 198 -6.44 -5.48 -21.40
C THR A 198 -7.39 -5.38 -22.59
N GLY A 199 -7.98 -4.22 -22.86
CA GLY A 199 -8.92 -4.00 -23.98
C GLY A 199 -8.24 -3.78 -25.34
N ARG A 200 -6.93 -3.95 -25.48
CA ARG A 200 -6.17 -3.85 -26.75
C ARG A 200 -5.82 -5.21 -27.35
N GLU A 201 -6.52 -6.25 -27.01
CA GLU A 201 -6.50 -7.57 -27.65
C GLU A 201 -7.55 -7.61 -28.77
#